data_e8d9e9105ab3d977c0bdb9535c1b1666
#
_entry.id   e8d9e9105ab3d977c0bdb9535c1b1666
#
_cell.length_a   1.000
_cell.length_b   1.000
_cell.length_c   1.000
_cell.angle_alpha   90.00
_cell.angle_beta   90.00
_cell.angle_gamma   90.00
#
_symmetry.space_group_name_H-M   'P 1'
#
loop_
_entity.id
_entity.type
_entity.pdbx_description
1 polymer ?
#
loop_
_entity_poly.entity_id
_entity_poly.type
_entity_poly.pdbx_seq_one_letter_code
_entity_poly.pdbx_strand_id
1 'polypeptide(L)'
;TMINLDSEDEGVATVSCAGGLRFALTRPITRSKKEGMLLHLEATGLLGGHSGTDINKEHQNANLLMARMINHLFHNTDALLVDFNGGTKDNAIPRETSATLFYSDEVAAKNAENLALALSADFSSEICPYEPAFQFLVSTENGTADVISAEDGKAFITAMCLAPNGVQFRNMNLDGFTVTSLNLGIAATDETSASLVFAPRSSVATLMSALKEKLCLLAETFGFEVSMHGEYPGWSFAEVSPIRDVFVQSYKELFHDDLKIEAIHAGLECGLFSDAIPGLDAIAVGPTIRGCHTPDEHLPLDSFERFYELLTDVLKKLA
;
A
#
# COMPACT_ATOMS: atom_id res chain seq x y z
N THR A 1 -13.36 28.89 5.45
CA THR A 1 -13.55 28.24 4.15
C THR A 1 -12.24 28.27 3.37
N MET A 2 -11.92 27.18 2.67
CA MET A 2 -10.73 27.04 1.82
C MET A 2 -11.13 26.47 0.47
N ILE A 3 -10.63 27.09 -0.61
CA ILE A 3 -10.70 26.56 -1.97
C ILE A 3 -9.27 26.24 -2.38
N ASN A 4 -8.94 24.97 -2.49
CA ASN A 4 -7.67 24.50 -3.03
C ASN A 4 -7.82 24.36 -4.55
N LEU A 5 -6.88 24.90 -5.31
CA LEU A 5 -6.91 24.91 -6.79
C LEU A 5 -5.94 23.90 -7.40
N ASP A 6 -5.46 22.94 -6.62
CA ASP A 6 -4.47 21.94 -7.01
C ASP A 6 -5.12 20.58 -7.27
N SER A 7 -6.17 20.56 -8.12
CA SER A 7 -6.76 19.36 -8.71
C SER A 7 -6.54 19.36 -10.22
N GLU A 8 -6.48 18.18 -10.81
CA GLU A 8 -6.01 17.93 -12.17
C GLU A 8 -7.13 17.53 -13.15
N ASP A 9 -8.37 17.45 -12.67
CA ASP A 9 -9.53 17.05 -13.46
C ASP A 9 -10.69 18.05 -13.35
N GLU A 10 -11.02 18.67 -14.48
CA GLU A 10 -12.20 19.50 -14.60
C GLU A 10 -13.48 18.70 -14.32
N GLY A 11 -14.46 19.30 -13.67
CA GLY A 11 -15.72 18.64 -13.34
C GLY A 11 -15.66 17.69 -12.16
N VAL A 12 -14.52 17.65 -11.46
CA VAL A 12 -14.30 16.86 -10.25
C VAL A 12 -13.98 17.77 -9.07
N ALA A 13 -14.62 17.54 -7.95
CA ALA A 13 -14.31 18.19 -6.68
C ALA A 13 -13.85 17.13 -5.67
N THR A 14 -12.60 17.23 -5.22
CA THR A 14 -12.07 16.40 -4.16
C THR A 14 -12.46 16.98 -2.80
N VAL A 15 -13.04 16.14 -1.95
CA VAL A 15 -13.62 16.53 -0.65
C VAL A 15 -13.08 15.73 0.54
N SER A 16 -12.08 14.91 0.31
CA SER A 16 -11.38 14.13 1.33
C SER A 16 -10.05 13.64 0.78
N CYS A 17 -9.03 13.54 1.62
CA CYS A 17 -7.76 12.95 1.25
C CYS A 17 -7.17 12.11 2.38
N ALA A 18 -6.37 11.08 2.05
CA ALA A 18 -5.74 10.25 3.06
C ALA A 18 -4.46 10.90 3.58
N GLY A 19 -4.30 10.91 4.90
CA GLY A 19 -2.99 11.03 5.55
C GLY A 19 -2.20 9.74 5.43
N GLY A 20 -0.93 9.78 5.81
CA GLY A 20 -0.08 8.60 5.76
C GLY A 20 1.20 8.76 6.55
N LEU A 21 1.92 7.67 6.69
CA LEU A 21 3.28 7.64 7.26
C LEU A 21 4.03 6.41 6.76
N ARG A 22 5.34 6.38 6.97
CA ARG A 22 6.17 5.19 6.86
C ARG A 22 6.27 4.53 8.24
N PHE A 23 5.83 3.29 8.35
CA PHE A 23 5.89 2.50 9.57
C PHE A 23 6.83 1.32 9.37
N ALA A 24 7.98 1.33 10.05
CA ALA A 24 8.97 0.28 9.90
C ALA A 24 9.09 -0.55 11.19
N LEU A 25 9.19 -1.85 11.00
CA LEU A 25 9.48 -2.87 12.01
C LEU A 25 10.84 -3.46 11.71
N THR A 26 11.73 -3.50 12.69
CA THR A 26 13.07 -4.09 12.57
C THR A 26 13.32 -5.04 13.72
N ARG A 27 13.77 -6.26 13.40
CA ARG A 27 14.13 -7.27 14.39
C ARG A 27 15.57 -7.68 14.21
N PRO A 28 16.41 -7.68 15.26
CA PRO A 28 17.73 -8.33 15.22
C PRO A 28 17.58 -9.83 14.91
N ILE A 29 18.45 -10.38 14.08
CA ILE A 29 18.47 -11.80 13.74
C ILE A 29 19.84 -12.40 14.01
N THR A 30 19.86 -13.69 14.29
CA THR A 30 21.09 -14.47 14.45
C THR A 30 21.26 -15.43 13.28
N ARG A 31 22.51 -15.60 12.83
CA ARG A 31 22.84 -16.47 11.71
C ARG A 31 23.89 -17.49 12.09
N SER A 32 23.87 -18.64 11.42
CA SER A 32 24.89 -19.67 11.52
C SER A 32 25.23 -20.25 10.17
N LYS A 33 26.52 -20.45 9.89
CA LYS A 33 26.97 -21.05 8.64
C LYS A 33 26.61 -22.52 8.57
N LYS A 34 25.95 -22.93 7.49
CA LYS A 34 25.55 -24.33 7.24
C LYS A 34 25.84 -24.72 5.81
N GLU A 35 26.19 -26.00 5.59
CA GLU A 35 26.38 -26.62 4.28
C GLU A 35 25.27 -27.61 4.04
N GLY A 36 24.62 -27.58 2.87
CA GLY A 36 23.48 -28.44 2.51
C GLY A 36 22.84 -27.98 1.22
N MET A 37 21.53 -28.09 1.14
CA MET A 37 20.71 -27.73 -0.02
C MET A 37 20.05 -26.38 0.18
N LEU A 38 20.06 -25.57 -0.85
CA LEU A 38 19.37 -24.29 -0.93
C LEU A 38 18.15 -24.43 -1.87
N LEU A 39 16.98 -24.00 -1.40
CA LEU A 39 15.76 -23.91 -2.20
C LEU A 39 15.51 -22.41 -2.47
N HIS A 40 15.60 -22.01 -3.72
CA HIS A 40 15.31 -20.66 -4.18
C HIS A 40 13.87 -20.56 -4.63
N LEU A 41 13.20 -19.53 -4.15
CA LEU A 41 11.81 -19.20 -4.42
C LEU A 41 11.75 -17.77 -5.00
N GLU A 42 11.00 -17.59 -6.08
CA GLU A 42 10.81 -16.27 -6.69
C GLU A 42 9.35 -16.12 -7.15
N ALA A 43 8.69 -15.05 -6.73
CA ALA A 43 7.37 -14.63 -7.20
C ALA A 43 7.54 -13.40 -8.08
N THR A 44 7.07 -13.44 -9.32
CA THR A 44 7.21 -12.37 -10.32
C THR A 44 5.96 -12.15 -11.14
N GLY A 45 5.94 -11.08 -11.93
CA GLY A 45 4.90 -10.83 -12.93
C GLY A 45 3.58 -10.29 -12.38
N LEU A 46 3.55 -9.86 -11.10
CA LEU A 46 2.38 -9.20 -10.53
C LEU A 46 2.23 -7.76 -11.05
N LEU A 47 1.00 -7.27 -11.10
CA LEU A 47 0.68 -5.93 -11.61
C LEU A 47 1.27 -4.82 -10.72
N GLY A 48 1.20 -4.99 -9.40
CA GLY A 48 1.63 -3.97 -8.47
C GLY A 48 0.75 -2.72 -8.52
N GLY A 49 1.33 -1.55 -8.26
CA GLY A 49 0.65 -0.25 -8.29
C GLY A 49 1.04 0.67 -7.14
N HIS A 50 0.43 1.83 -7.08
CA HIS A 50 0.61 2.77 -5.99
C HIS A 50 -0.21 2.34 -4.76
N SER A 51 0.42 2.33 -3.57
CA SER A 51 -0.21 1.88 -2.31
C SER A 51 -1.40 2.73 -1.84
N GLY A 52 -1.66 3.85 -2.47
CA GLY A 52 -2.84 4.69 -2.24
C GLY A 52 -3.87 4.49 -3.34
N THR A 53 -3.64 5.05 -4.53
CA THR A 53 -4.62 5.12 -5.62
C THR A 53 -4.98 3.77 -6.24
N ASP A 54 -4.12 2.75 -6.11
CA ASP A 54 -4.37 1.42 -6.68
C ASP A 54 -4.71 0.35 -5.64
N ILE A 55 -4.67 0.68 -4.33
CA ILE A 55 -4.90 -0.29 -3.26
C ILE A 55 -6.30 -0.93 -3.31
N ASN A 56 -7.28 -0.20 -3.84
CA ASN A 56 -8.66 -0.65 -4.01
C ASN A 56 -8.86 -1.58 -5.23
N LYS A 57 -7.85 -1.74 -6.08
CA LYS A 57 -7.87 -2.66 -7.22
C LYS A 57 -7.54 -4.10 -6.80
N GLU A 58 -7.16 -4.29 -5.54
CA GLU A 58 -6.86 -5.59 -4.91
C GLU A 58 -5.76 -6.39 -5.62
N HIS A 59 -4.78 -5.67 -6.23
CA HIS A 59 -3.58 -6.28 -6.79
C HIS A 59 -2.83 -7.05 -5.72
N GLN A 60 -2.29 -8.20 -6.10
CA GLN A 60 -1.61 -9.08 -5.17
C GLN A 60 -0.28 -8.48 -4.69
N ASN A 61 0.04 -8.75 -3.43
CA ASN A 61 1.30 -8.32 -2.82
C ASN A 61 2.27 -9.51 -2.80
N ALA A 62 3.37 -9.41 -3.55
CA ALA A 62 4.37 -10.47 -3.70
C ALA A 62 4.95 -10.92 -2.35
N ASN A 63 5.17 -9.98 -1.41
CA ASN A 63 5.70 -10.29 -0.07
C ASN A 63 4.77 -11.22 0.70
N LEU A 64 3.46 -11.01 0.61
CA LEU A 64 2.47 -11.83 1.31
C LEU A 64 2.30 -13.22 0.66
N LEU A 65 2.37 -13.31 -0.67
CA LEU A 65 2.37 -14.60 -1.36
C LEU A 65 3.60 -15.42 -0.98
N MET A 66 4.79 -14.81 -0.95
CA MET A 66 6.01 -15.46 -0.52
C MET A 66 5.95 -15.86 0.96
N ALA A 67 5.45 -15.00 1.84
CA ALA A 67 5.28 -15.32 3.25
C ALA A 67 4.33 -16.53 3.44
N ARG A 68 3.22 -16.60 2.68
CA ARG A 68 2.29 -17.74 2.68
C ARG A 68 2.98 -19.04 2.22
N MET A 69 3.79 -18.97 1.16
CA MET A 69 4.60 -20.09 0.67
C MET A 69 5.56 -20.60 1.75
N ILE A 70 6.36 -19.71 2.32
CA ILE A 70 7.37 -20.10 3.32
C ILE A 70 6.70 -20.60 4.60
N ASN A 71 5.62 -19.98 5.04
CA ASN A 71 4.87 -20.47 6.20
C ASN A 71 4.33 -21.91 5.97
N HIS A 72 3.84 -22.23 4.77
CA HIS A 72 3.43 -23.58 4.40
C HIS A 72 4.62 -24.57 4.50
N LEU A 73 5.79 -24.19 3.96
CA LEU A 73 7.00 -25.02 4.04
C LEU A 73 7.48 -25.20 5.48
N PHE A 74 7.46 -24.15 6.32
CA PHE A 74 7.81 -24.24 7.74
C PHE A 74 6.92 -25.21 8.55
N HIS A 75 5.67 -25.38 8.15
CA HIS A 75 4.75 -26.31 8.82
C HIS A 75 4.89 -27.76 8.35
N ASN A 76 5.43 -27.98 7.16
CA ASN A 76 5.47 -29.29 6.54
C ASN A 76 6.89 -29.87 6.33
N THR A 77 7.93 -29.06 6.65
CA THR A 77 9.34 -29.43 6.48
C THR A 77 10.21 -28.80 7.57
N ASP A 78 11.48 -29.20 7.63
CA ASP A 78 12.48 -28.62 8.53
C ASP A 78 13.21 -27.42 7.88
N ALA A 79 12.50 -26.60 7.11
CA ALA A 79 13.04 -25.43 6.43
C ALA A 79 13.60 -24.38 7.40
N LEU A 80 14.74 -23.80 7.05
CA LEU A 80 15.29 -22.62 7.72
C LEU A 80 15.42 -21.48 6.70
N LEU A 81 15.15 -20.25 7.12
CA LEU A 81 15.28 -19.08 6.23
C LEU A 81 16.75 -18.69 6.08
N VAL A 82 17.18 -18.42 4.86
CA VAL A 82 18.49 -17.85 4.54
C VAL A 82 18.34 -16.36 4.27
N ASP A 83 17.49 -15.99 3.31
CA ASP A 83 17.21 -14.60 2.96
C ASP A 83 15.77 -14.41 2.51
N PHE A 84 15.34 -13.15 2.53
CA PHE A 84 14.08 -12.67 1.99
C PHE A 84 14.30 -11.27 1.43
N ASN A 85 13.85 -11.02 0.21
CA ASN A 85 13.97 -9.70 -0.42
C ASN A 85 12.77 -9.42 -1.31
N GLY A 86 11.93 -8.46 -0.91
CA GLY A 86 10.75 -8.10 -1.66
C GLY A 86 10.32 -6.65 -1.50
N GLY A 87 9.99 -6.04 -2.64
CA GLY A 87 9.62 -4.64 -2.74
C GLY A 87 10.80 -3.67 -2.64
N THR A 88 10.70 -2.54 -3.33
CA THR A 88 11.75 -1.51 -3.39
C THR A 88 11.33 -0.17 -2.82
N LYS A 89 10.02 0.06 -2.69
CA LYS A 89 9.42 1.31 -2.19
C LYS A 89 8.26 0.99 -1.27
N ASP A 90 8.16 1.70 -0.16
CA ASP A 90 7.06 1.57 0.81
C ASP A 90 5.68 1.95 0.22
N ASN A 91 5.66 2.93 -0.69
CA ASN A 91 4.45 3.42 -1.34
C ASN A 91 4.06 2.67 -2.64
N ALA A 92 4.67 1.52 -2.90
CA ALA A 92 4.32 0.65 -4.03
C ALA A 92 3.85 -0.72 -3.53
N ILE A 93 2.86 -1.31 -4.20
CA ILE A 93 2.47 -2.71 -3.99
C ILE A 93 3.56 -3.57 -4.63
N PRO A 94 4.23 -4.47 -3.87
CA PRO A 94 5.33 -5.28 -4.39
C PRO A 94 4.90 -6.20 -5.53
N ARG A 95 5.64 -6.16 -6.63
CA ARG A 95 5.40 -6.96 -7.84
C ARG A 95 6.23 -8.24 -7.87
N GLU A 96 7.32 -8.26 -7.10
CA GLU A 96 8.33 -9.30 -7.11
C GLU A 96 8.87 -9.52 -5.71
N THR A 97 9.20 -10.76 -5.40
CA THR A 97 9.83 -11.16 -4.14
C THR A 97 10.64 -12.42 -4.36
N SER A 98 11.82 -12.48 -3.76
CA SER A 98 12.67 -13.66 -3.70
C SER A 98 12.96 -14.08 -2.28
N ALA A 99 13.16 -15.37 -2.06
CA ALA A 99 13.60 -15.93 -0.80
C ALA A 99 14.41 -17.21 -1.02
N THR A 100 15.31 -17.50 -0.10
CA THR A 100 16.10 -18.73 -0.08
C THR A 100 15.87 -19.46 1.24
N LEU A 101 15.58 -20.75 1.15
CA LEU A 101 15.47 -21.66 2.30
C LEU A 101 16.61 -22.68 2.28
N PHE A 102 17.01 -23.10 3.47
CA PHE A 102 18.05 -24.10 3.69
C PHE A 102 17.43 -25.44 4.14
N TYR A 103 17.98 -26.55 3.63
CA TYR A 103 17.69 -27.92 4.04
C TYR A 103 18.98 -28.69 4.27
N SER A 104 18.96 -29.63 5.21
CA SER A 104 20.17 -30.41 5.58
C SER A 104 20.60 -31.44 4.54
N ASP A 105 19.68 -31.91 3.69
CA ASP A 105 19.92 -32.95 2.71
C ASP A 105 19.02 -32.81 1.46
N GLU A 106 19.40 -33.55 0.40
CA GLU A 106 18.72 -33.49 -0.90
C GLU A 106 17.28 -34.06 -0.85
N VAL A 107 16.99 -35.02 0.00
CA VAL A 107 15.66 -35.64 0.11
C VAL A 107 14.68 -34.62 0.71
N ALA A 108 15.10 -33.94 1.76
CA ALA A 108 14.31 -32.88 2.39
C ALA A 108 14.04 -31.72 1.42
N ALA A 109 15.08 -31.26 0.69
CA ALA A 109 14.95 -30.21 -0.30
C ALA A 109 14.01 -30.60 -1.45
N LYS A 110 14.11 -31.83 -1.95
CA LYS A 110 13.24 -32.32 -3.04
C LYS A 110 11.78 -32.45 -2.61
N ASN A 111 11.52 -32.87 -1.37
CA ASN A 111 10.18 -32.87 -0.81
C ASN A 111 9.61 -31.45 -0.73
N ALA A 112 10.39 -30.50 -0.25
CA ALA A 112 10.01 -29.09 -0.17
C ALA A 112 9.76 -28.46 -1.54
N GLU A 113 10.59 -28.77 -2.53
CA GLU A 113 10.38 -28.35 -3.93
C GLU A 113 9.03 -28.82 -4.47
N ASN A 114 8.69 -30.10 -4.25
CA ASN A 114 7.41 -30.65 -4.69
C ASN A 114 6.22 -29.96 -3.99
N LEU A 115 6.32 -29.68 -2.68
CA LEU A 115 5.30 -28.95 -1.94
C LEU A 115 5.15 -27.51 -2.46
N ALA A 116 6.28 -26.84 -2.73
CA ALA A 116 6.28 -25.48 -3.27
C ALA A 116 5.64 -25.42 -4.68
N LEU A 117 5.97 -26.38 -5.55
CA LEU A 117 5.36 -26.47 -6.88
C LEU A 117 3.85 -26.73 -6.83
N ALA A 118 3.39 -27.60 -5.91
CA ALA A 118 1.97 -27.85 -5.71
C ALA A 118 1.23 -26.58 -5.26
N LEU A 119 1.73 -25.90 -4.24
CA LEU A 119 1.12 -24.64 -3.76
C LEU A 119 1.22 -23.51 -4.79
N SER A 120 2.26 -23.45 -5.61
CA SER A 120 2.40 -22.51 -6.72
C SER A 120 1.31 -22.69 -7.77
N ALA A 121 0.90 -23.94 -8.05
CA ALA A 121 -0.23 -24.22 -8.94
C ALA A 121 -1.56 -23.72 -8.34
N ASP A 122 -1.74 -23.88 -7.03
CA ASP A 122 -2.91 -23.33 -6.32
C ASP A 122 -2.92 -21.79 -6.41
N PHE A 123 -1.79 -21.12 -6.16
CA PHE A 123 -1.66 -19.66 -6.32
C PHE A 123 -2.02 -19.22 -7.74
N SER A 124 -1.50 -19.92 -8.76
CA SER A 124 -1.83 -19.60 -10.15
C SER A 124 -3.33 -19.72 -10.42
N SER A 125 -3.99 -20.74 -9.88
CA SER A 125 -5.44 -20.91 -9.98
C SER A 125 -6.23 -19.78 -9.29
N GLU A 126 -5.75 -19.35 -8.13
CA GLU A 126 -6.41 -18.30 -7.33
C GLU A 126 -6.30 -16.91 -8.00
N ILE A 127 -5.14 -16.56 -8.57
CA ILE A 127 -4.80 -15.17 -8.91
C ILE A 127 -4.63 -14.88 -10.41
N CYS A 128 -4.33 -15.85 -11.27
CA CYS A 128 -4.12 -15.61 -12.71
C CYS A 128 -5.29 -14.92 -13.44
N PRO A 129 -6.56 -15.03 -13.03
CA PRO A 129 -7.62 -14.23 -13.63
C PRO A 129 -7.42 -12.72 -13.45
N TYR A 130 -6.68 -12.28 -12.42
CA TYR A 130 -6.44 -10.88 -12.06
C TYR A 130 -4.98 -10.47 -12.27
N GLU A 131 -4.05 -11.45 -12.24
CA GLU A 131 -2.59 -11.29 -12.36
C GLU A 131 -2.08 -12.19 -13.49
N PRO A 132 -2.38 -11.91 -14.77
CA PRO A 132 -2.19 -12.87 -15.87
C PRO A 132 -0.73 -13.20 -16.20
N ALA A 133 0.22 -12.37 -15.75
CA ALA A 133 1.65 -12.58 -15.96
C ALA A 133 2.36 -13.20 -14.73
N PHE A 134 1.61 -13.54 -13.66
CA PHE A 134 2.17 -14.11 -12.45
C PHE A 134 2.89 -15.43 -12.72
N GLN A 135 4.08 -15.55 -12.14
CA GLN A 135 4.89 -16.76 -12.13
C GLN A 135 5.51 -16.97 -10.75
N PHE A 136 5.57 -18.23 -10.33
CA PHE A 136 6.29 -18.64 -9.14
C PHE A 136 7.36 -19.64 -9.54
N LEU A 137 8.63 -19.26 -9.38
CA LEU A 137 9.80 -20.07 -9.78
C LEU A 137 10.38 -20.76 -8.56
N VAL A 138 10.77 -22.01 -8.74
CA VAL A 138 11.36 -22.87 -7.70
C VAL A 138 12.58 -23.57 -8.28
N SER A 139 13.73 -23.49 -7.59
CA SER A 139 14.93 -24.25 -7.97
C SER A 139 15.74 -24.63 -6.74
N THR A 140 16.54 -25.69 -6.86
CA THR A 140 17.42 -26.18 -5.79
C THR A 140 18.86 -26.26 -6.25
N GLU A 141 19.78 -25.98 -5.33
CA GLU A 141 21.22 -26.19 -5.54
C GLU A 141 21.90 -26.63 -4.25
N ASN A 142 23.11 -27.22 -4.38
CA ASN A 142 23.95 -27.51 -3.24
C ASN A 142 24.83 -26.29 -2.92
N GLY A 143 24.92 -25.93 -1.64
CA GLY A 143 25.64 -24.72 -1.25
C GLY A 143 25.89 -24.57 0.23
N THR A 144 26.56 -23.46 0.55
CA THR A 144 26.80 -23.03 1.94
C THR A 144 26.15 -21.66 2.12
N ALA A 145 25.40 -21.49 3.21
CA ALA A 145 24.72 -20.22 3.52
C ALA A 145 24.82 -19.86 4.99
N ASP A 146 24.71 -18.57 5.29
CA ASP A 146 24.52 -18.05 6.64
C ASP A 146 23.02 -18.03 6.95
N VAL A 147 22.57 -19.10 7.59
CA VAL A 147 21.16 -19.43 7.84
C VAL A 147 20.67 -18.69 9.06
N ILE A 148 19.51 -18.05 8.96
CA ILE A 148 18.81 -17.37 10.06
C ILE A 148 18.34 -18.43 11.08
N SER A 149 18.38 -18.11 12.38
CA SER A 149 17.88 -18.99 13.42
C SER A 149 16.41 -19.37 13.16
N ALA A 150 16.02 -20.60 13.54
CA ALA A 150 14.64 -21.05 13.36
C ALA A 150 13.62 -20.13 14.05
N GLU A 151 13.97 -19.59 15.20
CA GLU A 151 13.13 -18.65 15.97
C GLU A 151 12.93 -17.33 15.22
N ASP A 152 14.03 -16.71 14.75
CA ASP A 152 13.99 -15.41 14.07
C ASP A 152 13.30 -15.52 12.71
N GLY A 153 13.61 -16.56 11.92
CA GLY A 153 12.96 -16.80 10.63
C GLY A 153 11.45 -17.05 10.79
N LYS A 154 11.05 -17.84 11.79
CA LYS A 154 9.64 -18.09 12.08
C LYS A 154 8.92 -16.82 12.54
N ALA A 155 9.53 -16.02 13.42
CA ALA A 155 8.96 -14.75 13.89
C ALA A 155 8.73 -13.79 12.71
N PHE A 156 9.72 -13.63 11.82
CA PHE A 156 9.64 -12.76 10.65
C PHE A 156 8.51 -13.19 9.67
N ILE A 157 8.46 -14.44 9.30
CA ILE A 157 7.45 -14.96 8.36
C ILE A 157 6.04 -14.92 8.97
N THR A 158 5.91 -15.31 10.26
CA THR A 158 4.60 -15.29 10.93
C THR A 158 4.09 -13.86 11.09
N ALA A 159 4.95 -12.90 11.40
CA ALA A 159 4.57 -11.49 11.46
C ALA A 159 4.02 -10.99 10.13
N MET A 160 4.64 -11.34 8.99
CA MET A 160 4.10 -11.00 7.67
C MET A 160 2.75 -11.64 7.40
N CYS A 161 2.58 -12.93 7.73
CA CYS A 161 1.32 -13.65 7.52
C CYS A 161 0.15 -13.08 8.34
N LEU A 162 0.43 -12.50 9.52
CA LEU A 162 -0.57 -11.93 10.43
C LEU A 162 -0.76 -10.42 10.25
N ALA A 163 0.17 -9.75 9.56
CA ALA A 163 0.07 -8.31 9.32
C ALA A 163 -1.19 -7.99 8.50
N PRO A 164 -1.98 -6.99 8.89
CA PRO A 164 -3.04 -6.48 8.03
C PRO A 164 -2.44 -5.93 6.73
N ASN A 165 -3.16 -6.07 5.61
CA ASN A 165 -2.77 -5.51 4.31
C ASN A 165 -4.01 -5.21 3.46
N GLY A 166 -3.87 -4.31 2.46
CA GLY A 166 -4.97 -3.93 1.60
C GLY A 166 -5.94 -2.93 2.26
N VAL A 167 -7.15 -2.86 1.73
CA VAL A 167 -8.21 -1.98 2.26
C VAL A 167 -8.69 -2.49 3.62
N GLN A 168 -8.66 -1.61 4.61
CA GLN A 168 -9.08 -1.90 5.99
C GLN A 168 -10.47 -1.32 6.32
N PHE A 169 -10.83 -0.19 5.71
CA PHE A 169 -12.13 0.44 5.92
C PHE A 169 -12.58 1.19 4.66
N ARG A 170 -13.88 1.12 4.36
CA ARG A 170 -14.53 1.81 3.22
C ARG A 170 -15.67 2.70 3.72
N ASN A 171 -15.89 3.84 3.06
CA ASN A 171 -17.07 4.66 3.24
C ASN A 171 -18.13 4.26 2.21
N MET A 172 -19.16 3.56 2.65
CA MET A 172 -20.23 3.09 1.76
C MET A 172 -21.19 4.20 1.31
N ASN A 173 -21.17 5.38 1.96
CA ASN A 173 -21.93 6.56 1.53
C ASN A 173 -21.23 7.32 0.38
N LEU A 174 -19.99 6.96 0.07
CA LEU A 174 -19.18 7.48 -1.05
C LEU A 174 -18.73 6.32 -1.95
N ASP A 175 -19.67 5.60 -2.53
CA ASP A 175 -19.44 4.52 -3.51
C ASP A 175 -18.38 3.48 -3.07
N GLY A 176 -18.29 3.22 -1.76
CA GLY A 176 -17.26 2.30 -1.22
C GLY A 176 -15.84 2.86 -1.25
N PHE A 177 -15.69 4.18 -1.22
CA PHE A 177 -14.39 4.85 -1.18
C PHE A 177 -13.48 4.30 -0.06
N THR A 178 -12.20 4.08 -0.37
CA THR A 178 -11.21 3.60 0.59
C THR A 178 -10.86 4.69 1.59
N VAL A 179 -11.22 4.47 2.86
CA VAL A 179 -10.92 5.38 3.98
C VAL A 179 -9.59 5.03 4.63
N THR A 180 -9.33 3.73 4.83
CA THR A 180 -8.13 3.25 5.52
C THR A 180 -7.56 2.06 4.78
N SER A 181 -6.25 2.06 4.57
CA SER A 181 -5.52 0.95 3.97
C SER A 181 -4.15 0.76 4.60
N LEU A 182 -3.56 -0.39 4.35
CA LEU A 182 -2.19 -0.73 4.70
C LEU A 182 -1.53 -1.47 3.53
N ASN A 183 -0.30 -1.13 3.22
CA ASN A 183 0.52 -1.86 2.26
C ASN A 183 1.84 -2.29 2.92
N LEU A 184 2.18 -3.57 2.87
CA LEU A 184 3.52 -4.07 3.17
C LEU A 184 4.40 -3.84 1.92
N GLY A 185 5.04 -2.68 1.85
CA GLY A 185 5.80 -2.26 0.66
C GLY A 185 7.18 -2.89 0.57
N ILE A 186 7.85 -3.13 1.70
CA ILE A 186 9.19 -3.73 1.73
C ILE A 186 9.24 -4.81 2.81
N ALA A 187 9.79 -5.97 2.47
CA ALA A 187 10.17 -7.01 3.42
C ALA A 187 11.57 -7.52 3.03
N ALA A 188 12.52 -7.45 3.96
CA ALA A 188 13.91 -7.80 3.66
C ALA A 188 14.65 -8.32 4.89
N THR A 189 15.67 -9.15 4.64
CA THR A 189 16.66 -9.56 5.63
C THR A 189 18.04 -9.11 5.20
N ASP A 190 18.86 -8.66 6.14
CA ASP A 190 20.27 -8.39 5.95
C ASP A 190 21.16 -9.30 6.83
N GLU A 191 22.42 -8.95 7.03
CA GLU A 191 23.36 -9.74 7.85
C GLU A 191 22.92 -9.84 9.31
N THR A 192 22.27 -8.83 9.85
CA THR A 192 22.02 -8.65 11.28
C THR A 192 20.56 -8.41 11.64
N SER A 193 19.72 -8.11 10.65
CA SER A 193 18.33 -7.74 10.89
C SER A 193 17.34 -8.29 9.86
N ALA A 194 16.07 -8.36 10.26
CA ALA A 194 14.93 -8.55 9.40
C ALA A 194 13.99 -7.33 9.53
N SER A 195 13.50 -6.81 8.41
CA SER A 195 12.73 -5.59 8.37
C SER A 195 11.43 -5.73 7.56
N LEU A 196 10.36 -5.09 8.06
CA LEU A 196 9.09 -4.94 7.39
C LEU A 196 8.75 -3.45 7.34
N VAL A 197 8.44 -2.91 6.16
CA VAL A 197 8.08 -1.50 6.01
C VAL A 197 6.69 -1.39 5.42
N PHE A 198 5.84 -0.72 6.17
CA PHE A 198 4.43 -0.50 5.84
C PHE A 198 4.17 0.96 5.48
N ALA A 199 3.18 1.17 4.61
CA ALA A 199 2.59 2.47 4.29
C ALA A 199 1.11 2.49 4.72
N PRO A 200 0.80 2.78 5.99
CA PRO A 200 -0.57 3.00 6.42
C PRO A 200 -1.09 4.33 5.89
N ARG A 201 -2.35 4.33 5.46
CA ARG A 201 -3.08 5.50 4.98
C ARG A 201 -4.47 5.56 5.57
N SER A 202 -4.92 6.76 5.96
CA SER A 202 -6.30 6.97 6.39
C SER A 202 -6.71 8.45 6.26
N SER A 203 -7.95 8.71 5.84
CA SER A 203 -8.56 10.03 5.93
C SER A 203 -9.15 10.33 7.32
N VAL A 204 -9.16 9.34 8.24
CA VAL A 204 -9.74 9.44 9.59
C VAL A 204 -8.65 9.17 10.64
N ALA A 205 -8.34 10.17 11.46
CA ALA A 205 -7.26 10.11 12.45
C ALA A 205 -7.39 8.95 13.45
N THR A 206 -8.60 8.67 13.93
CA THR A 206 -8.84 7.57 14.87
C THR A 206 -8.63 6.19 14.26
N LEU A 207 -8.94 6.02 12.98
CA LEU A 207 -8.66 4.78 12.25
C LEU A 207 -7.16 4.61 11.95
N MET A 208 -6.45 5.71 11.69
CA MET A 208 -4.98 5.70 11.59
C MET A 208 -4.35 5.26 12.91
N SER A 209 -4.82 5.82 14.03
CA SER A 209 -4.34 5.42 15.37
C SER A 209 -4.56 3.93 15.64
N ALA A 210 -5.76 3.42 15.37
CA ALA A 210 -6.08 2.01 15.54
C ALA A 210 -5.21 1.09 14.64
N LEU A 211 -4.85 1.53 13.45
CA LEU A 211 -3.95 0.78 12.56
C LEU A 211 -2.52 0.78 13.08
N LYS A 212 -2.02 1.93 13.59
CA LYS A 212 -0.71 2.03 14.27
C LYS A 212 -0.66 1.11 15.50
N GLU A 213 -1.71 1.09 16.32
CA GLU A 213 -1.80 0.20 17.49
C GLU A 213 -1.71 -1.29 17.10
N LYS A 214 -2.39 -1.71 16.02
CA LYS A 214 -2.30 -3.09 15.52
C LYS A 214 -0.87 -3.45 15.11
N LEU A 215 -0.16 -2.55 14.44
CA LEU A 215 1.23 -2.78 14.05
C LEU A 215 2.18 -2.78 15.25
N CYS A 216 1.93 -1.96 16.28
CA CYS A 216 2.67 -2.01 17.54
C CYS A 216 2.47 -3.35 18.26
N LEU A 217 1.23 -3.86 18.36
CA LEU A 217 0.95 -5.17 18.94
C LEU A 217 1.63 -6.31 18.18
N LEU A 218 1.68 -6.21 16.84
CA LEU A 218 2.41 -7.15 16.00
C LEU A 218 3.92 -7.11 16.33
N ALA A 219 4.49 -5.91 16.45
CA ALA A 219 5.88 -5.69 16.79
C ALA A 219 6.21 -6.28 18.18
N GLU A 220 5.42 -5.98 19.20
CA GLU A 220 5.57 -6.51 20.55
C GLU A 220 5.52 -8.04 20.57
N THR A 221 4.54 -8.64 19.84
CA THR A 221 4.34 -10.09 19.82
C THR A 221 5.54 -10.83 19.23
N PHE A 222 6.17 -10.27 18.21
CA PHE A 222 7.26 -10.92 17.46
C PHE A 222 8.63 -10.30 17.71
N GLY A 223 8.77 -9.40 18.68
CA GLY A 223 10.05 -8.81 19.11
C GLY A 223 10.67 -7.89 18.06
N PHE A 224 9.86 -7.08 17.37
CA PHE A 224 10.33 -6.02 16.47
C PHE A 224 10.43 -4.69 17.22
N GLU A 225 11.40 -3.88 16.84
CA GLU A 225 11.49 -2.46 17.16
C GLU A 225 10.67 -1.67 16.13
N VAL A 226 9.97 -0.62 16.62
CA VAL A 226 9.11 0.24 15.80
C VAL A 226 9.82 1.56 15.51
N SER A 227 9.78 1.99 14.24
CA SER A 227 10.09 3.37 13.88
C SER A 227 9.05 3.95 12.91
N MET A 228 8.69 5.22 13.09
CA MET A 228 7.70 5.93 12.31
C MET A 228 8.28 7.23 11.77
N HIS A 229 8.06 7.51 10.48
CA HIS A 229 8.61 8.68 9.80
C HIS A 229 7.63 9.29 8.81
N GLY A 230 7.74 10.62 8.59
CA GLY A 230 7.02 11.31 7.55
C GLY A 230 5.50 11.28 7.71
N GLU A 231 5.01 11.33 8.95
CA GLU A 231 3.57 11.37 9.21
C GLU A 231 2.98 12.70 8.74
N TYR A 232 1.88 12.62 8.00
CA TYR A 232 1.08 13.76 7.58
C TYR A 232 -0.41 13.44 7.76
N PRO A 233 -1.24 14.44 8.15
CA PRO A 233 -2.64 14.24 8.45
C PRO A 233 -3.47 14.02 7.19
N GLY A 234 -4.62 13.32 7.35
CA GLY A 234 -5.67 13.24 6.36
C GLY A 234 -6.70 14.35 6.50
N TRP A 235 -7.55 14.46 5.51
CA TRP A 235 -8.73 15.30 5.49
C TRP A 235 -9.98 14.44 5.40
N SER A 236 -10.74 14.40 6.49
CA SER A 236 -11.96 13.60 6.56
C SER A 236 -13.08 14.21 5.72
N PHE A 237 -13.91 13.36 5.11
CA PHE A 237 -15.13 13.78 4.45
C PHE A 237 -16.08 14.46 5.44
N ALA A 238 -16.55 15.67 5.12
CA ALA A 238 -17.54 16.40 5.88
C ALA A 238 -18.95 16.09 5.33
N GLU A 239 -19.86 15.62 6.20
CA GLU A 239 -21.26 15.36 5.82
C GLU A 239 -21.95 16.65 5.35
N VAL A 240 -21.68 17.78 6.03
CA VAL A 240 -22.18 19.11 5.69
C VAL A 240 -21.03 20.00 5.29
N SER A 241 -21.09 20.55 4.09
CA SER A 241 -20.07 21.46 3.55
C SER A 241 -20.71 22.54 2.68
N PRO A 242 -20.94 23.75 3.24
CA PRO A 242 -21.50 24.87 2.48
C PRO A 242 -20.71 25.22 1.23
N ILE A 243 -19.38 25.15 1.25
CA ILE A 243 -18.57 25.44 0.07
C ILE A 243 -18.81 24.40 -1.05
N ARG A 244 -18.91 23.12 -0.71
CA ARG A 244 -19.26 22.06 -1.67
C ARG A 244 -20.61 22.32 -2.33
N ASP A 245 -21.61 22.69 -1.52
CA ASP A 245 -22.96 22.93 -2.02
C ASP A 245 -22.98 24.10 -3.01
N VAL A 246 -22.23 25.17 -2.76
CA VAL A 246 -22.09 26.32 -3.68
C VAL A 246 -21.41 25.88 -4.99
N PHE A 247 -20.34 25.07 -4.93
CA PHE A 247 -19.68 24.55 -6.14
C PHE A 247 -20.61 23.66 -6.96
N VAL A 248 -21.32 22.74 -6.33
CA VAL A 248 -22.29 21.84 -7.00
C VAL A 248 -23.38 22.66 -7.70
N GLN A 249 -23.95 23.67 -7.01
CA GLN A 249 -24.96 24.53 -7.59
C GLN A 249 -24.42 25.35 -8.77
N SER A 250 -23.26 25.99 -8.62
CA SER A 250 -22.67 26.81 -9.67
C SER A 250 -22.31 26.00 -10.91
N TYR A 251 -21.74 24.80 -10.72
CA TYR A 251 -21.40 23.90 -11.81
C TYR A 251 -22.64 23.50 -12.63
N LYS A 252 -23.71 23.13 -11.92
CA LYS A 252 -25.00 22.77 -12.53
C LYS A 252 -25.63 23.93 -13.32
N GLU A 253 -25.58 25.15 -12.79
CA GLU A 253 -26.14 26.33 -13.43
C GLU A 253 -25.36 26.75 -14.68
N LEU A 254 -24.02 26.66 -14.65
CA LEU A 254 -23.16 27.11 -15.75
C LEU A 254 -23.06 26.08 -16.87
N PHE A 255 -22.90 24.80 -16.52
CA PHE A 255 -22.55 23.77 -17.49
C PHE A 255 -23.67 22.76 -17.76
N HIS A 256 -24.79 22.83 -17.01
CA HIS A 256 -25.95 21.92 -17.11
C HIS A 256 -25.59 20.45 -16.90
N ASP A 257 -24.49 20.20 -16.15
CA ASP A 257 -23.96 18.89 -15.79
C ASP A 257 -23.73 18.80 -14.29
N ASP A 258 -23.46 17.61 -13.77
CA ASP A 258 -23.27 17.37 -12.36
C ASP A 258 -21.77 17.38 -12.01
N LEU A 259 -21.40 18.17 -11.00
CA LEU A 259 -20.04 18.16 -10.44
C LEU A 259 -19.81 16.82 -9.72
N LYS A 260 -18.81 16.08 -10.14
CA LYS A 260 -18.47 14.80 -9.53
C LYS A 260 -17.77 15.05 -8.18
N ILE A 261 -18.28 14.45 -7.12
CA ILE A 261 -17.70 14.54 -5.77
C ILE A 261 -16.86 13.28 -5.56
N GLU A 262 -15.57 13.48 -5.33
CA GLU A 262 -14.62 12.39 -5.13
C GLU A 262 -13.80 12.59 -3.84
N ALA A 263 -13.17 11.53 -3.43
CA ALA A 263 -12.14 11.51 -2.41
C ALA A 263 -10.88 10.85 -2.99
N ILE A 264 -9.71 11.30 -2.59
CA ILE A 264 -8.44 10.70 -3.04
C ILE A 264 -7.76 9.95 -1.91
N HIS A 265 -7.31 8.73 -2.17
CA HIS A 265 -6.57 7.94 -1.18
C HIS A 265 -5.04 8.22 -1.25
N ALA A 266 -4.71 9.50 -1.39
CA ALA A 266 -3.37 10.09 -1.39
C ALA A 266 -3.39 11.40 -0.59
N GLY A 267 -2.22 11.99 -0.32
CA GLY A 267 -2.13 13.26 0.42
C GLY A 267 -2.46 14.47 -0.45
N LEU A 268 -3.12 15.46 0.15
CA LEU A 268 -3.30 16.82 -0.37
C LEU A 268 -3.04 17.82 0.76
N GLU A 269 -2.68 19.07 0.40
CA GLU A 269 -2.45 20.17 1.36
C GLU A 269 -3.67 20.43 2.23
N CYS A 270 -4.88 20.15 1.73
CA CYS A 270 -6.13 20.24 2.49
C CYS A 270 -6.08 19.47 3.81
N GLY A 271 -5.33 18.34 3.88
CA GLY A 271 -5.11 17.59 5.11
C GLY A 271 -4.37 18.41 6.17
N LEU A 272 -3.28 19.06 5.78
CA LEU A 272 -2.48 19.92 6.67
C LEU A 272 -3.29 21.12 7.20
N PHE A 273 -4.04 21.79 6.33
CA PHE A 273 -4.85 22.94 6.73
C PHE A 273 -6.04 22.54 7.60
N SER A 274 -6.68 21.38 7.31
CA SER A 274 -7.80 20.90 8.12
C SER A 274 -7.37 20.44 9.52
N ASP A 275 -6.16 19.91 9.65
CA ASP A 275 -5.57 19.56 10.95
C ASP A 275 -5.22 20.82 11.76
N ALA A 276 -4.64 21.82 11.11
CA ALA A 276 -4.22 23.08 11.75
C ALA A 276 -5.41 24.00 12.11
N ILE A 277 -6.53 23.92 11.39
CA ILE A 277 -7.69 24.81 11.53
C ILE A 277 -8.96 23.98 11.77
N PRO A 278 -9.31 23.68 13.04
CA PRO A 278 -10.50 22.92 13.36
C PRO A 278 -11.78 23.53 12.77
N GLY A 279 -12.59 22.72 12.10
CA GLY A 279 -13.83 23.18 11.47
C GLY A 279 -13.64 23.87 10.12
N LEU A 280 -12.48 23.83 9.52
CA LEU A 280 -12.24 24.33 8.17
C LEU A 280 -13.14 23.57 7.18
N ASP A 281 -14.00 24.32 6.47
CA ASP A 281 -14.75 23.83 5.32
C ASP A 281 -13.91 24.02 4.06
N ALA A 282 -13.51 22.91 3.42
CA ALA A 282 -12.56 22.90 2.32
C ALA A 282 -13.09 22.09 1.12
N ILE A 283 -12.62 22.47 -0.06
CA ILE A 283 -12.83 21.78 -1.33
C ILE A 283 -11.57 21.92 -2.19
N ALA A 284 -11.20 20.87 -2.92
CA ALA A 284 -10.13 20.93 -3.91
C ALA A 284 -10.74 20.72 -5.31
N VAL A 285 -10.43 21.65 -6.21
CA VAL A 285 -10.95 21.73 -7.58
C VAL A 285 -9.86 22.25 -8.51
N GLY A 286 -9.99 22.03 -9.81
CA GLY A 286 -9.01 22.54 -10.77
C GLY A 286 -9.46 22.37 -12.22
N PRO A 287 -8.72 22.98 -13.17
CA PRO A 287 -8.87 22.67 -14.58
C PRO A 287 -8.26 21.30 -14.90
N THR A 288 -8.51 20.82 -16.11
CA THR A 288 -7.81 19.63 -16.59
C THR A 288 -6.32 19.91 -16.75
N ILE A 289 -5.47 19.13 -16.09
CA ILE A 289 -4.02 19.11 -16.28
C ILE A 289 -3.62 17.69 -16.68
N ARG A 290 -2.66 17.55 -17.59
CA ARG A 290 -2.15 16.27 -18.04
C ARG A 290 -0.63 16.23 -17.99
N GLY A 291 -0.08 15.03 -17.74
CA GLY A 291 1.35 14.86 -17.61
C GLY A 291 1.96 15.51 -16.38
N CYS A 292 1.21 15.66 -15.30
CA CYS A 292 1.68 16.29 -14.05
C CYS A 292 2.99 15.67 -13.57
N HIS A 293 3.88 16.52 -13.08
CA HIS A 293 5.22 16.15 -12.61
C HIS A 293 6.16 15.59 -13.69
N THR A 294 5.85 15.83 -14.97
CA THR A 294 6.72 15.46 -16.09
C THR A 294 7.02 16.66 -16.98
N PRO A 295 8.06 16.60 -17.85
CA PRO A 295 8.33 17.65 -18.83
C PRO A 295 7.20 17.87 -19.86
N ASP A 296 6.29 16.93 -19.99
CA ASP A 296 5.14 16.97 -20.92
C ASP A 296 3.87 17.55 -20.26
N GLU A 297 4.01 18.13 -19.07
CA GLU A 297 2.88 18.72 -18.37
C GLU A 297 2.25 19.87 -19.18
N HIS A 298 0.94 19.80 -19.34
CA HIS A 298 0.20 20.77 -20.11
C HIS A 298 -1.23 20.97 -19.63
N LEU A 299 -1.76 22.18 -19.87
CA LEU A 299 -3.09 22.65 -19.51
C LEU A 299 -3.87 23.03 -20.78
N PRO A 300 -5.00 22.38 -21.12
CA PRO A 300 -5.91 22.84 -22.15
C PRO A 300 -6.52 24.19 -21.80
N LEU A 301 -6.36 25.19 -22.67
CA LEU A 301 -6.80 26.56 -22.38
C LEU A 301 -8.33 26.69 -22.25
N ASP A 302 -9.10 25.89 -22.99
CA ASP A 302 -10.55 25.85 -22.89
C ASP A 302 -11.04 25.30 -21.54
N SER A 303 -10.32 24.34 -20.95
CA SER A 303 -10.57 23.86 -19.59
C SER A 303 -10.29 24.94 -18.55
N PHE A 304 -9.18 25.66 -18.73
CA PHE A 304 -8.86 26.78 -17.82
C PHE A 304 -9.91 27.88 -17.88
N GLU A 305 -10.42 28.23 -19.06
CA GLU A 305 -11.47 29.23 -19.23
C GLU A 305 -12.75 28.86 -18.49
N ARG A 306 -13.24 27.61 -18.66
CA ARG A 306 -14.44 27.11 -17.96
C ARG A 306 -14.22 27.07 -16.44
N PHE A 307 -13.05 26.62 -16.00
CA PHE A 307 -12.72 26.62 -14.58
C PHE A 307 -12.67 28.01 -13.97
N TYR A 308 -12.11 29.00 -14.70
CA TYR A 308 -12.10 30.39 -14.28
C TYR A 308 -13.51 30.97 -14.17
N GLU A 309 -14.41 30.63 -15.09
CA GLU A 309 -15.81 31.01 -15.04
C GLU A 309 -16.51 30.44 -13.79
N LEU A 310 -16.35 29.13 -13.53
CA LEU A 310 -16.86 28.47 -12.33
C LEU A 310 -16.36 29.15 -11.04
N LEU A 311 -15.05 29.34 -10.91
CA LEU A 311 -14.46 29.94 -9.73
C LEU A 311 -14.98 31.37 -9.51
N THR A 312 -15.11 32.15 -10.58
CA THR A 312 -15.63 33.52 -10.51
C THR A 312 -17.09 33.56 -10.05
N ASP A 313 -17.93 32.64 -10.52
CA ASP A 313 -19.33 32.53 -10.10
C ASP A 313 -19.46 32.13 -8.64
N VAL A 314 -18.69 31.10 -8.21
CA VAL A 314 -18.64 30.66 -6.81
C VAL A 314 -18.21 31.82 -5.88
N LEU A 315 -17.15 32.54 -6.23
CA LEU A 315 -16.68 33.68 -5.41
C LEU A 315 -17.71 34.78 -5.29
N LYS A 316 -18.52 35.05 -6.33
CA LYS A 316 -19.64 35.99 -6.28
C LYS A 316 -20.76 35.53 -5.33
N LYS A 317 -21.03 34.23 -5.28
CA LYS A 317 -22.07 33.63 -4.40
C LYS A 317 -21.62 33.55 -2.93
N LEU A 318 -20.31 33.60 -2.69
CA LEU A 318 -19.72 33.61 -1.34
C LEU A 318 -19.54 34.99 -0.76
N ALA A 319 -19.60 36.06 -1.58
CA ALA A 319 -19.44 37.47 -1.19
C ALA A 319 -20.73 38.05 -0.57
#